data_c06edf3eae8eb917849630f5d4a7f95d
#
_entry.id   c06edf3eae8eb917849630f5d4a7f95d
#
_cell.length_a   1.000
_cell.length_b   1.000
_cell.length_c   1.000
_cell.angle_alpha   90.00
_cell.angle_beta   90.00
_cell.angle_gamma   90.00
#
_symmetry.space_group_name_H-M   'P 1'
#
loop_
_entity.id
_entity.type
_entity.pdbx_description
1 polymer ?
#
loop_
_entity_poly.entity_id
_entity_poly.type
_entity_poly.pdbx_seq_one_letter_code
_entity_poly.pdbx_strand_id
1 'polypeptide(L)'
;MKELTLHELIIKNGRIVDGTGRDIFFTDIAVNNGRISHIGKSEIEAVLEIDAQGMVVAPGFIDIHSHGDVSAPYYRYMQSSLMQGVTTLVGGQCGYMPAPCDRYWTSQFIEMECLQKFADELGVIPELGLPESMAPLIKERFGVDFDWRDFAGYVRKLRVQGIGVNIMAFAGHGAIRSQVLDYDYKRPAIDTEISAMNEYLEEAMAAGACGMSVGFDYAPGMYADRHEILKLLATVKRYGGIFATHWRRTGERTANASRRSRIDGIVEALELAAEAEVQLQISHLMTGYEIYPSDNDVLSVCSADETLAMIDAYRKRGLTVYHDVIPNITGGILLAPDLGMPFLKQMLECGSRGAFAEKLHDVSYLEALKKNVTTGSIYDVNPLIDPEWDARCTILSCKFDDYYKRSLRDISAELDMDSVSG
;
A
#
# COMPACT_ATOMS: atom_id res chain seq x y z
N MET A 1 -1.22 48.74 27.83
CA MET A 1 -0.71 47.38 28.13
C MET A 1 -0.94 46.54 26.87
N LYS A 2 0.13 46.07 26.23
CA LYS A 2 -0.04 45.05 25.17
C LYS A 2 -0.53 43.80 25.89
N GLU A 3 -1.67 43.26 25.48
CA GLU A 3 -2.04 41.89 25.90
C GLU A 3 -0.88 40.97 25.49
N LEU A 4 -0.20 40.42 26.45
CA LEU A 4 0.78 39.37 26.25
C LEU A 4 -0.01 38.14 25.79
N THR A 5 -0.03 37.92 24.48
CA THR A 5 -0.67 36.72 23.93
C THR A 5 0.21 35.54 24.26
N LEU A 6 -0.19 34.76 25.26
CA LEU A 6 0.48 33.53 25.63
C LEU A 6 0.38 32.53 24.48
N HIS A 7 1.52 32.06 23.98
CA HIS A 7 1.56 31.07 22.90
C HIS A 7 1.40 29.65 23.46
N GLU A 8 1.02 28.71 22.61
CA GLU A 8 0.86 27.29 23.01
C GLU A 8 2.22 26.63 23.26
N LEU A 9 3.18 26.92 22.40
CA LEU A 9 4.52 26.33 22.42
C LEU A 9 5.57 27.32 21.95
N ILE A 10 6.75 27.29 22.59
CA ILE A 10 7.98 27.87 22.04
C ILE A 10 9.11 26.84 22.05
N ILE A 11 9.83 26.73 20.95
CA ILE A 11 11.07 25.95 20.81
C ILE A 11 12.22 26.94 20.79
N LYS A 12 13.06 26.94 21.81
CA LYS A 12 14.19 27.86 21.98
C LYS A 12 15.50 27.18 21.54
N ASN A 13 16.47 28.02 21.11
CA ASN A 13 17.84 27.61 20.81
C ASN A 13 17.92 26.50 19.75
N GLY A 14 17.01 26.48 18.79
CA GLY A 14 16.96 25.52 17.71
C GLY A 14 17.98 25.82 16.59
N ARG A 15 18.55 24.77 16.02
CA ARG A 15 19.28 24.80 14.74
C ARG A 15 18.30 24.48 13.63
N ILE A 16 17.80 25.50 12.97
CA ILE A 16 16.66 25.40 12.05
C ILE A 16 17.09 24.92 10.67
N VAL A 17 16.45 23.84 10.20
CA VAL A 17 16.47 23.32 8.84
C VAL A 17 15.04 23.34 8.32
N ASP A 18 14.68 24.36 7.56
CA ASP A 18 13.28 24.63 7.20
C ASP A 18 12.79 23.97 5.90
N GLY A 19 13.64 23.20 5.25
CA GLY A 19 13.30 22.49 4.01
C GLY A 19 13.32 23.36 2.74
N THR A 20 13.66 24.63 2.82
CA THR A 20 13.72 25.53 1.64
C THR A 20 15.03 25.43 0.86
N GLY A 21 16.02 24.71 1.38
CA GLY A 21 17.37 24.62 0.80
C GLY A 21 18.30 25.76 1.21
N ARG A 22 17.87 26.71 2.04
CA ARG A 22 18.77 27.73 2.58
C ARG A 22 19.68 27.16 3.68
N ASP A 23 20.73 27.90 4.00
CA ASP A 23 21.67 27.55 5.07
C ASP A 23 20.96 27.44 6.42
N ILE A 24 21.50 26.56 7.27
CA ILE A 24 21.04 26.36 8.64
C ILE A 24 21.23 27.65 9.43
N PHE A 25 20.22 28.03 10.20
CA PHE A 25 20.25 29.22 11.08
C PHE A 25 19.78 28.90 12.49
N PHE A 26 20.19 29.72 13.44
CA PHE A 26 19.89 29.52 14.88
C PHE A 26 18.83 30.54 15.32
N THR A 27 17.70 30.04 15.81
CA THR A 27 16.63 30.91 16.31
C THR A 27 15.64 30.15 17.17
N ASP A 28 14.58 30.84 17.61
CA ASP A 28 13.44 30.29 18.31
C ASP A 28 12.25 30.21 17.38
N ILE A 29 11.34 29.26 17.63
CA ILE A 29 10.09 29.07 16.89
C ILE A 29 8.93 29.07 17.89
N ALA A 30 7.95 29.94 17.72
CA ALA A 30 6.72 29.90 18.49
C ALA A 30 5.55 29.34 17.64
N VAL A 31 4.68 28.61 18.29
CA VAL A 31 3.49 28.01 17.72
C VAL A 31 2.26 28.49 18.48
N ASN A 32 1.23 28.82 17.75
CA ASN A 32 -0.08 29.18 18.28
C ASN A 32 -1.19 28.72 17.32
N ASN A 33 -2.28 28.19 17.86
CA ASN A 33 -3.38 27.61 17.08
C ASN A 33 -2.91 26.60 16.02
N GLY A 34 -1.95 25.72 16.42
CA GLY A 34 -1.39 24.69 15.55
C GLY A 34 -0.57 25.21 14.37
N ARG A 35 -0.15 26.48 14.37
CA ARG A 35 0.64 27.10 13.31
C ARG A 35 1.88 27.79 13.86
N ILE A 36 2.95 27.80 13.09
CA ILE A 36 4.13 28.63 13.38
C ILE A 36 3.68 30.09 13.32
N SER A 37 3.73 30.75 14.49
CA SER A 37 3.30 32.15 14.66
C SER A 37 4.48 33.12 14.67
N HIS A 38 5.69 32.64 15.00
CA HIS A 38 6.90 33.45 15.03
C HIS A 38 8.15 32.61 14.77
N ILE A 39 9.07 33.18 14.00
CA ILE A 39 10.43 32.63 13.79
C ILE A 39 11.40 33.78 14.06
N GLY A 40 12.19 33.69 15.12
CA GLY A 40 13.11 34.75 15.54
C GLY A 40 13.40 34.67 17.04
N LYS A 41 14.48 35.33 17.48
CA LYS A 41 14.72 35.51 18.90
C LYS A 41 13.66 36.45 19.47
N SER A 42 12.99 36.04 20.53
CA SER A 42 11.96 36.84 21.18
C SER A 42 11.77 36.48 22.64
N GLU A 43 11.17 37.42 23.40
CA GLU A 43 10.72 37.21 24.77
C GLU A 43 9.26 36.71 24.81
N ILE A 44 8.92 35.78 23.91
CA ILE A 44 7.57 35.20 23.84
C ILE A 44 7.38 34.26 25.03
N GLU A 45 6.29 34.46 25.76
CA GLU A 45 5.82 33.53 26.78
C GLU A 45 4.93 32.46 26.13
N ALA A 46 5.11 31.22 26.52
CA ALA A 46 4.34 30.08 26.05
C ALA A 46 3.94 29.14 27.19
N VAL A 47 2.84 28.40 26.96
CA VAL A 47 2.38 27.36 27.91
C VAL A 47 3.40 26.24 28.03
N LEU A 48 3.99 25.86 26.88
CA LEU A 48 5.04 24.84 26.79
C LEU A 48 6.30 25.46 26.20
N GLU A 49 7.42 25.27 26.89
CA GLU A 49 8.74 25.66 26.43
C GLU A 49 9.63 24.42 26.23
N ILE A 50 10.22 24.30 25.05
CA ILE A 50 11.21 23.28 24.70
C ILE A 50 12.53 23.98 24.41
N ASP A 51 13.57 23.70 25.21
CA ASP A 51 14.93 24.11 24.86
C ASP A 51 15.56 23.04 23.97
N ALA A 52 15.76 23.38 22.71
CA ALA A 52 16.36 22.48 21.72
C ALA A 52 17.86 22.26 21.92
N GLN A 53 18.55 23.09 22.77
CA GLN A 53 19.97 22.93 23.08
C GLN A 53 20.86 22.77 21.85
N GLY A 54 20.56 23.45 20.76
CA GLY A 54 21.26 23.33 19.49
C GLY A 54 20.91 22.10 18.66
N MET A 55 19.95 21.31 19.08
CA MET A 55 19.40 20.22 18.21
C MET A 55 18.77 20.79 16.95
N VAL A 56 18.72 19.97 15.92
CA VAL A 56 18.03 20.33 14.68
C VAL A 56 16.53 20.39 14.90
N VAL A 57 15.92 21.49 14.48
CA VAL A 57 14.48 21.68 14.40
C VAL A 57 14.11 21.78 12.92
N ALA A 58 13.32 20.85 12.46
CA ALA A 58 12.90 20.76 11.06
C ALA A 58 11.40 20.46 10.97
N PRO A 59 10.75 20.70 9.82
CA PRO A 59 9.43 20.14 9.55
C PRO A 59 9.44 18.63 9.73
N GLY A 60 8.34 18.06 10.20
CA GLY A 60 8.19 16.60 10.24
C GLY A 60 8.21 16.02 8.83
N PHE A 61 8.71 14.79 8.71
CA PHE A 61 8.78 14.10 7.44
C PHE A 61 7.38 13.75 6.90
N ILE A 62 7.27 13.75 5.57
CA ILE A 62 6.09 13.30 4.85
C ILE A 62 6.45 11.94 4.22
N ASP A 63 5.79 10.89 4.67
CA ASP A 63 5.84 9.59 4.01
C ASP A 63 4.81 9.60 2.87
N ILE A 64 5.30 9.68 1.65
CA ILE A 64 4.46 9.84 0.46
C ILE A 64 3.84 8.54 -0.03
N HIS A 65 4.23 7.39 0.55
CA HIS A 65 3.69 6.09 0.19
C HIS A 65 3.59 5.20 1.43
N SER A 66 2.40 5.13 2.00
CA SER A 66 2.13 4.37 3.22
C SER A 66 0.80 3.63 3.14
N HIS A 67 0.73 2.50 3.84
CA HIS A 67 -0.51 1.78 4.13
C HIS A 67 -0.94 1.97 5.60
N GLY A 68 -0.39 2.98 6.28
CA GLY A 68 -0.74 3.33 7.64
C GLY A 68 -2.19 3.78 7.84
N ASP A 69 -2.86 4.18 6.75
CA ASP A 69 -4.30 4.44 6.72
C ASP A 69 -5.13 3.21 7.09
N VAL A 70 -4.69 2.00 6.70
CA VAL A 70 -5.38 0.76 7.07
C VAL A 70 -5.31 0.52 8.58
N SER A 71 -4.18 0.81 9.22
CA SER A 71 -3.97 0.59 10.65
C SER A 71 -4.43 1.75 11.54
N ALA A 72 -4.61 2.96 11.00
CA ALA A 72 -4.97 4.15 11.75
C ALA A 72 -6.23 4.02 12.63
N PRO A 73 -7.30 3.27 12.25
CA PRO A 73 -8.47 3.13 13.11
C PRO A 73 -8.21 2.48 14.47
N TYR A 74 -7.19 1.63 14.60
CA TYR A 74 -6.88 0.90 15.84
C TYR A 74 -5.50 1.23 16.41
N TYR A 75 -4.53 1.66 15.60
CA TYR A 75 -3.24 2.20 16.07
C TYR A 75 -3.19 3.72 15.97
N ARG A 76 -4.20 4.39 16.53
CA ARG A 76 -4.43 5.83 16.35
C ARG A 76 -3.22 6.72 16.66
N TYR A 77 -2.33 6.30 17.55
CA TYR A 77 -1.14 7.11 17.90
C TYR A 77 -0.02 7.03 16.86
N MET A 78 -0.06 6.07 15.94
CA MET A 78 0.92 5.93 14.84
C MET A 78 2.37 6.04 15.32
N GLN A 79 2.69 5.41 16.45
CA GLN A 79 3.98 5.57 17.14
C GLN A 79 5.18 5.18 16.27
N SER A 80 5.04 4.14 15.44
CA SER A 80 6.12 3.73 14.53
C SER A 80 6.52 4.84 13.57
N SER A 81 5.56 5.61 13.06
CA SER A 81 5.80 6.75 12.19
C SER A 81 6.37 7.94 12.96
N LEU A 82 5.75 8.28 14.09
CA LEU A 82 6.19 9.41 14.94
C LEU A 82 7.62 9.23 15.45
N MET A 83 8.00 8.02 15.86
CA MET A 83 9.35 7.72 16.34
C MET A 83 10.42 7.83 15.25
N GLN A 84 10.02 7.85 13.97
CA GLN A 84 10.89 8.13 12.83
C GLN A 84 10.84 9.59 12.37
N GLY A 85 10.09 10.45 13.08
CA GLY A 85 9.92 11.85 12.72
C GLY A 85 8.90 12.10 11.59
N VAL A 86 8.14 11.08 11.20
CA VAL A 86 7.07 11.20 10.20
C VAL A 86 5.84 11.80 10.88
N THR A 87 5.35 12.91 10.35
CA THR A 87 4.17 13.63 10.87
C THR A 87 3.01 13.66 9.89
N THR A 88 3.23 13.22 8.66
CA THR A 88 2.20 13.13 7.62
C THR A 88 2.40 11.84 6.81
N LEU A 89 1.33 11.10 6.61
CA LEU A 89 1.28 9.92 5.73
C LEU A 89 0.39 10.20 4.53
N VAL A 90 0.77 9.65 3.38
CA VAL A 90 -0.09 9.60 2.19
C VAL A 90 -0.53 8.15 2.00
N GLY A 91 -1.75 7.86 2.47
CA GLY A 91 -2.40 6.55 2.40
C GLY A 91 -3.29 6.38 1.17
N GLY A 92 -4.10 5.31 1.18
CA GLY A 92 -4.93 4.96 0.04
C GLY A 92 -4.12 4.56 -1.18
N GLN A 93 -2.89 4.08 -0.99
CA GLN A 93 -1.96 3.72 -2.03
C GLN A 93 -2.30 2.35 -2.67
N CYS A 94 -1.76 2.09 -3.86
CA CYS A 94 -1.81 0.78 -4.50
C CYS A 94 -3.23 0.23 -4.75
N GLY A 95 -4.24 1.10 -4.80
CA GLY A 95 -5.64 0.68 -4.93
C GLY A 95 -6.30 0.23 -3.63
N TYR A 96 -5.56 0.23 -2.50
CA TYR A 96 -6.06 -0.11 -1.18
C TYR A 96 -6.56 1.12 -0.44
N MET A 97 -7.71 1.01 0.20
CA MET A 97 -8.27 2.04 1.08
C MET A 97 -9.28 1.41 2.04
N PRO A 98 -9.33 1.80 3.33
CA PRO A 98 -10.35 1.30 4.26
C PRO A 98 -11.78 1.76 3.97
N ALA A 99 -12.00 2.43 2.84
CA ALA A 99 -13.31 2.90 2.40
C ALA A 99 -13.42 2.80 0.86
N PRO A 100 -14.55 2.30 0.33
CA PRO A 100 -15.70 1.79 1.07
C PRO A 100 -15.33 0.59 1.96
N CYS A 101 -15.97 0.46 3.13
CA CYS A 101 -15.72 -0.63 4.07
C CYS A 101 -16.50 -1.87 3.61
N ASP A 102 -15.84 -2.72 2.88
CA ASP A 102 -16.36 -3.97 2.32
C ASP A 102 -15.56 -5.19 2.79
N ARG A 103 -15.78 -6.34 2.16
CA ARG A 103 -15.03 -7.57 2.42
C ARG A 103 -13.55 -7.44 2.11
N TYR A 104 -13.22 -6.74 1.03
CA TYR A 104 -11.83 -6.58 0.59
C TYR A 104 -11.01 -5.87 1.66
N TRP A 105 -11.52 -4.74 2.18
CA TRP A 105 -10.86 -4.04 3.27
C TRP A 105 -10.80 -4.89 4.55
N THR A 106 -11.86 -5.63 4.85
CA THR A 106 -11.90 -6.49 6.03
C THR A 106 -10.83 -7.58 5.97
N SER A 107 -10.60 -8.16 4.79
CA SER A 107 -9.50 -9.11 4.57
C SER A 107 -8.14 -8.45 4.79
N GLN A 108 -7.92 -7.27 4.24
CA GLN A 108 -6.67 -6.51 4.42
C GLN A 108 -6.41 -6.20 5.89
N PHE A 109 -7.44 -5.80 6.64
CA PHE A 109 -7.33 -5.56 8.07
C PHE A 109 -6.87 -6.82 8.83
N ILE A 110 -7.44 -7.97 8.51
CA ILE A 110 -7.07 -9.23 9.15
C ILE A 110 -5.63 -9.62 8.84
N GLU A 111 -5.22 -9.50 7.60
CA GLU A 111 -3.88 -9.85 7.14
C GLU A 111 -2.82 -8.96 7.79
N MET A 112 -3.03 -7.65 7.78
CA MET A 112 -2.04 -6.70 8.26
C MET A 112 -1.89 -6.69 9.79
N GLU A 113 -2.91 -7.12 10.53
CA GLU A 113 -2.93 -7.01 11.99
C GLU A 113 -2.73 -8.32 12.72
N CYS A 114 -2.22 -9.34 12.06
CA CYS A 114 -2.03 -10.65 12.67
C CYS A 114 -3.34 -11.24 13.26
N LEU A 115 -4.48 -10.84 12.68
CA LEU A 115 -5.78 -11.38 13.07
C LEU A 115 -5.98 -12.83 12.59
N GLN A 116 -5.01 -13.40 11.85
CA GLN A 116 -5.08 -14.76 11.35
C GLN A 116 -5.36 -15.76 12.47
N LYS A 117 -4.60 -15.68 13.57
CA LYS A 117 -4.82 -16.55 14.72
C LYS A 117 -6.24 -16.40 15.29
N PHE A 118 -6.76 -15.18 15.32
CA PHE A 118 -8.13 -14.92 15.76
C PHE A 118 -9.17 -15.47 14.78
N ALA A 119 -8.93 -15.35 13.49
CA ALA A 119 -9.78 -15.95 12.46
C ALA A 119 -9.78 -17.48 12.55
N ASP A 120 -8.63 -18.10 12.78
CA ASP A 120 -8.49 -19.55 12.97
C ASP A 120 -9.23 -20.03 14.23
N GLU A 121 -9.14 -19.30 15.35
CA GLU A 121 -9.89 -19.59 16.58
C GLU A 121 -11.41 -19.58 16.36
N LEU A 122 -11.89 -18.77 15.42
CA LEU A 122 -13.31 -18.61 15.09
C LEU A 122 -13.75 -19.49 13.90
N GLY A 123 -12.82 -20.18 13.25
CA GLY A 123 -13.11 -21.04 12.11
C GLY A 123 -13.58 -20.29 10.86
N VAL A 124 -13.19 -19.03 10.70
CA VAL A 124 -13.51 -18.23 9.50
C VAL A 124 -12.34 -18.20 8.53
N ILE A 125 -12.66 -18.01 7.25
CA ILE A 125 -11.69 -17.78 6.19
C ILE A 125 -11.64 -16.28 5.94
N PRO A 126 -10.55 -15.59 6.35
CA PRO A 126 -10.47 -14.12 6.31
C PRO A 126 -10.67 -13.55 4.91
N GLU A 127 -10.20 -14.27 3.89
CA GLU A 127 -10.28 -13.88 2.47
C GLU A 127 -11.71 -13.74 1.95
N LEU A 128 -12.68 -14.31 2.67
CA LEU A 128 -14.12 -14.13 2.37
C LEU A 128 -14.71 -12.89 3.03
N GLY A 129 -13.89 -12.13 3.73
CA GLY A 129 -14.33 -11.06 4.61
C GLY A 129 -14.93 -11.59 5.93
N LEU A 130 -15.04 -10.71 6.89
CA LEU A 130 -15.64 -11.07 8.17
C LEU A 130 -17.16 -10.95 8.09
N PRO A 131 -17.90 -11.98 8.55
CA PRO A 131 -19.34 -11.85 8.72
C PRO A 131 -19.68 -10.69 9.64
N GLU A 132 -20.81 -10.01 9.39
CA GLU A 132 -21.29 -8.93 10.27
C GLU A 132 -21.40 -9.36 11.74
N SER A 133 -21.68 -10.65 11.97
CA SER A 133 -21.72 -11.25 13.32
C SER A 133 -20.40 -11.15 14.08
N MET A 134 -19.28 -10.91 13.41
CA MET A 134 -17.95 -10.78 14.01
C MET A 134 -17.61 -9.35 14.44
N ALA A 135 -18.31 -8.35 13.95
CA ALA A 135 -18.05 -6.96 14.29
C ALA A 135 -18.01 -6.71 15.83
N PRO A 136 -18.92 -7.28 16.63
CA PRO A 136 -18.86 -7.13 18.10
C PRO A 136 -17.60 -7.72 18.72
N LEU A 137 -17.11 -8.86 18.22
CA LEU A 137 -15.91 -9.53 18.73
C LEU A 137 -14.64 -8.76 18.37
N ILE A 138 -14.59 -8.19 17.17
CA ILE A 138 -13.50 -7.32 16.74
C ILE A 138 -13.48 -6.06 17.61
N LYS A 139 -14.64 -5.46 17.85
CA LYS A 139 -14.76 -4.30 18.74
C LYS A 139 -14.27 -4.61 20.15
N GLU A 140 -14.67 -5.74 20.72
CA GLU A 140 -14.26 -6.17 22.06
C GLU A 140 -12.74 -6.37 22.12
N ARG A 141 -12.15 -7.04 21.13
CA ARG A 141 -10.74 -7.43 21.14
C ARG A 141 -9.80 -6.31 20.72
N PHE A 142 -10.19 -5.48 19.76
CA PHE A 142 -9.32 -4.46 19.13
C PHE A 142 -9.81 -3.03 19.34
N GLY A 143 -10.97 -2.84 19.96
CA GLY A 143 -11.53 -1.52 20.22
C GLY A 143 -12.02 -0.77 18.97
N VAL A 144 -12.20 -1.48 17.85
CA VAL A 144 -12.55 -0.87 16.56
C VAL A 144 -14.01 -1.13 16.22
N ASP A 145 -14.75 -0.06 15.98
CA ASP A 145 -16.06 -0.08 15.33
C ASP A 145 -15.89 0.22 13.84
N PHE A 146 -16.31 -0.70 12.98
CA PHE A 146 -16.39 -0.49 11.53
C PHE A 146 -17.72 0.18 11.17
N ASP A 147 -17.91 1.41 11.65
CA ASP A 147 -19.15 2.16 11.54
C ASP A 147 -19.19 3.11 10.33
N TRP A 148 -18.11 3.17 9.54
CA TRP A 148 -18.06 3.91 8.30
C TRP A 148 -18.40 3.03 7.10
N ARG A 149 -18.94 3.64 6.04
CA ARG A 149 -19.30 2.94 4.80
C ARG A 149 -18.66 3.55 3.55
N ASP A 150 -18.21 4.80 3.66
CA ASP A 150 -17.67 5.62 2.60
C ASP A 150 -16.43 6.38 3.07
N PHE A 151 -15.79 7.09 2.16
CA PHE A 151 -14.57 7.84 2.45
C PHE A 151 -14.81 8.96 3.48
N ALA A 152 -15.92 9.69 3.37
CA ALA A 152 -16.26 10.75 4.33
C ALA A 152 -16.46 10.19 5.74
N GLY A 153 -17.11 9.03 5.85
CA GLY A 153 -17.29 8.31 7.11
C GLY A 153 -15.97 7.92 7.74
N TYR A 154 -15.06 7.37 6.94
CA TYR A 154 -13.70 7.02 7.40
C TYR A 154 -12.93 8.25 7.89
N VAL A 155 -12.90 9.34 7.12
CA VAL A 155 -12.26 10.59 7.53
C VAL A 155 -12.86 11.13 8.82
N ARG A 156 -14.19 11.10 8.95
CA ARG A 156 -14.88 11.49 10.19
C ARG A 156 -14.48 10.62 11.37
N LYS A 157 -14.38 9.29 11.16
CA LYS A 157 -13.93 8.33 12.19
C LYS A 157 -12.55 8.72 12.73
N LEU A 158 -11.58 8.94 11.86
CA LEU A 158 -10.23 9.34 12.25
C LEU A 158 -10.21 10.68 12.99
N ARG A 159 -10.99 11.67 12.53
CA ARG A 159 -11.09 12.98 13.21
C ARG A 159 -11.67 12.90 14.61
N VAL A 160 -12.72 12.09 14.80
CA VAL A 160 -13.39 11.95 16.09
C VAL A 160 -12.51 11.22 17.10
N GLN A 161 -11.85 10.13 16.68
CA GLN A 161 -10.99 9.39 17.58
C GLN A 161 -9.63 10.07 17.85
N GLY A 162 -9.20 10.98 16.96
CA GLY A 162 -7.87 11.59 16.96
C GLY A 162 -6.78 10.60 16.52
N ILE A 163 -5.85 11.07 15.74
CA ILE A 163 -4.70 10.30 15.22
C ILE A 163 -3.40 11.05 15.48
N GLY A 164 -2.31 10.31 15.67
CA GLY A 164 -0.99 10.87 16.01
C GLY A 164 -0.29 11.59 14.87
N VAL A 165 -0.63 11.31 13.62
CA VAL A 165 -0.06 11.92 12.40
C VAL A 165 -1.16 12.45 11.50
N ASN A 166 -0.83 13.38 10.61
CA ASN A 166 -1.78 13.77 9.56
C ASN A 166 -1.86 12.68 8.51
N ILE A 167 -3.04 12.45 7.96
CA ILE A 167 -3.26 11.53 6.84
C ILE A 167 -3.87 12.28 5.68
N MET A 168 -3.22 12.22 4.53
CA MET A 168 -3.81 12.43 3.20
C MET A 168 -4.07 11.06 2.60
N ALA A 169 -5.12 10.91 1.79
CA ALA A 169 -5.38 9.62 1.18
C ALA A 169 -5.93 9.73 -0.23
N PHE A 170 -5.57 8.74 -1.06
CA PHE A 170 -6.22 8.48 -2.34
C PHE A 170 -7.49 7.67 -2.12
N ALA A 171 -8.44 7.80 -3.04
CA ALA A 171 -9.50 6.81 -3.20
C ALA A 171 -8.88 5.55 -3.84
N GLY A 172 -9.05 4.40 -3.20
CA GLY A 172 -8.50 3.13 -3.68
C GLY A 172 -9.42 2.51 -4.72
N HIS A 173 -8.96 2.44 -5.99
CA HIS A 173 -9.73 1.81 -7.07
C HIS A 173 -10.07 0.35 -6.76
N GLY A 174 -9.13 -0.41 -6.18
CA GLY A 174 -9.36 -1.81 -5.81
C GLY A 174 -10.50 -1.98 -4.81
N ALA A 175 -10.56 -1.13 -3.78
CA ALA A 175 -11.63 -1.12 -2.81
C ALA A 175 -12.99 -0.76 -3.45
N ILE A 176 -13.00 0.28 -4.28
CA ILE A 176 -14.22 0.70 -5.01
C ILE A 176 -14.69 -0.40 -5.96
N ARG A 177 -13.75 -1.01 -6.70
CA ARG A 177 -14.04 -2.07 -7.66
C ARG A 177 -14.60 -3.31 -6.99
N SER A 178 -14.02 -3.73 -5.88
CA SER A 178 -14.55 -4.84 -5.07
C SER A 178 -15.96 -4.57 -4.56
N GLN A 179 -16.22 -3.34 -4.12
CA GLN A 179 -17.54 -2.96 -3.61
C GLN A 179 -18.63 -3.09 -4.68
N VAL A 180 -18.30 -2.81 -5.95
CA VAL A 180 -19.26 -2.81 -7.06
C VAL A 180 -19.38 -4.18 -7.73
N LEU A 181 -18.26 -4.89 -7.95
CA LEU A 181 -18.25 -6.17 -8.68
C LEU A 181 -18.28 -7.39 -7.77
N ASP A 182 -18.04 -7.22 -6.48
CA ASP A 182 -17.94 -8.32 -5.51
C ASP A 182 -17.00 -9.42 -6.03
N TYR A 183 -17.43 -10.67 -6.10
CA TYR A 183 -16.61 -11.79 -6.59
C TYR A 183 -16.50 -11.88 -8.13
N ASP A 184 -17.29 -11.10 -8.89
CA ASP A 184 -17.28 -11.13 -10.35
C ASP A 184 -16.23 -10.16 -10.95
N TYR A 185 -15.14 -9.94 -10.25
CA TYR A 185 -14.11 -8.96 -10.61
C TYR A 185 -13.11 -9.45 -11.67
N LYS A 186 -13.11 -10.74 -12.04
CA LYS A 186 -12.12 -11.34 -12.99
C LYS A 186 -12.43 -11.05 -14.47
N ARG A 187 -12.95 -9.88 -14.75
CA ARG A 187 -13.34 -9.37 -16.09
C ARG A 187 -13.30 -7.84 -16.11
N PRO A 188 -13.22 -7.19 -17.28
CA PRO A 188 -13.47 -5.76 -17.38
C PRO A 188 -14.88 -5.41 -16.86
N ALA A 189 -15.01 -4.23 -16.25
CA ALA A 189 -16.30 -3.72 -15.81
C ALA A 189 -17.13 -3.20 -17.01
N ILE A 190 -18.44 -3.34 -16.92
CA ILE A 190 -19.36 -2.75 -17.91
C ILE A 190 -19.70 -1.29 -17.53
N ASP A 191 -20.24 -0.52 -18.47
CA ASP A 191 -20.48 0.92 -18.28
C ASP A 191 -21.36 1.26 -17.05
N THR A 192 -22.33 0.41 -16.70
CA THR A 192 -23.17 0.63 -15.52
C THR A 192 -22.39 0.41 -14.21
N GLU A 193 -21.44 -0.53 -14.20
CA GLU A 193 -20.57 -0.77 -13.05
C GLU A 193 -19.52 0.34 -12.93
N ILE A 194 -18.96 0.79 -14.06
CA ILE A 194 -18.06 1.96 -14.07
C ILE A 194 -18.78 3.20 -13.54
N SER A 195 -20.06 3.39 -13.90
CA SER A 195 -20.86 4.49 -13.38
C SER A 195 -21.05 4.39 -11.85
N ALA A 196 -21.34 3.18 -11.34
CA ALA A 196 -21.44 2.95 -9.90
C ALA A 196 -20.10 3.16 -9.19
N MET A 197 -18.98 2.70 -9.76
CA MET A 197 -17.63 3.00 -9.22
C MET A 197 -17.36 4.52 -9.18
N ASN A 198 -17.81 5.22 -10.22
CA ASN A 198 -17.62 6.66 -10.30
C ASN A 198 -18.39 7.43 -9.21
N GLU A 199 -19.54 6.95 -8.77
CA GLU A 199 -20.27 7.55 -7.64
C GLU A 199 -19.48 7.48 -6.34
N TYR A 200 -18.82 6.34 -6.03
CA TYR A 200 -17.92 6.20 -4.88
C TYR A 200 -16.69 7.11 -5.02
N LEU A 201 -16.12 7.20 -6.23
CA LEU A 201 -14.98 8.06 -6.47
C LEU A 201 -15.33 9.55 -6.31
N GLU A 202 -16.48 9.99 -6.82
CA GLU A 202 -16.97 11.37 -6.64
C GLU A 202 -17.20 11.71 -5.18
N GLU A 203 -17.79 10.79 -4.41
CA GLU A 203 -17.96 10.94 -2.97
C GLU A 203 -16.62 11.12 -2.28
N ALA A 204 -15.65 10.25 -2.57
CA ALA A 204 -14.32 10.32 -1.97
C ALA A 204 -13.58 11.63 -2.34
N MET A 205 -13.64 12.04 -3.60
CA MET A 205 -13.02 13.28 -4.06
C MET A 205 -13.67 14.51 -3.41
N ALA A 206 -15.00 14.52 -3.29
CA ALA A 206 -15.73 15.57 -2.59
C ALA A 206 -15.42 15.63 -1.09
N ALA A 207 -15.12 14.48 -0.48
CA ALA A 207 -14.72 14.36 0.92
C ALA A 207 -13.24 14.68 1.18
N GLY A 208 -12.45 14.92 0.13
CA GLY A 208 -11.06 15.39 0.22
C GLY A 208 -10.00 14.34 -0.11
N ALA A 209 -10.35 13.29 -0.82
CA ALA A 209 -9.35 12.39 -1.42
C ALA A 209 -8.43 13.19 -2.36
N CYS A 210 -7.11 12.94 -2.32
CA CYS A 210 -6.15 13.67 -3.15
C CYS A 210 -6.09 13.17 -4.61
N GLY A 211 -6.84 12.14 -4.93
CA GLY A 211 -6.90 11.53 -6.24
C GLY A 211 -7.36 10.08 -6.15
N MET A 212 -7.02 9.29 -7.15
CA MET A 212 -7.31 7.86 -7.20
C MET A 212 -6.01 7.05 -7.33
N SER A 213 -5.88 5.98 -6.56
CA SER A 213 -4.80 5.01 -6.73
C SER A 213 -5.32 3.71 -7.35
N VAL A 214 -4.47 3.07 -8.16
CA VAL A 214 -4.79 1.79 -8.80
C VAL A 214 -3.65 0.78 -8.55
N GLY A 215 -4.00 -0.46 -8.24
CA GLY A 215 -3.08 -1.58 -8.21
C GLY A 215 -3.29 -2.47 -9.44
N PHE A 216 -2.43 -2.34 -10.46
CA PHE A 216 -2.56 -3.11 -11.69
C PHE A 216 -1.90 -4.50 -11.64
N ASP A 217 -1.19 -4.80 -10.57
CA ASP A 217 -0.35 -6.00 -10.45
C ASP A 217 -1.04 -7.18 -9.75
N TYR A 218 -2.25 -6.96 -9.25
CA TYR A 218 -3.03 -7.93 -8.49
C TYR A 218 -4.55 -7.66 -8.58
N ALA A 219 -5.33 -8.65 -8.16
CA ALA A 219 -6.78 -8.54 -8.09
C ALA A 219 -7.21 -7.46 -7.05
N PRO A 220 -8.31 -6.73 -7.30
CA PRO A 220 -9.14 -6.81 -8.48
C PRO A 220 -8.69 -5.89 -9.63
N GLY A 221 -7.73 -4.99 -9.39
CA GLY A 221 -7.31 -3.93 -10.33
C GLY A 221 -6.65 -4.46 -11.61
N MET A 222 -5.99 -5.65 -11.55
CA MET A 222 -5.35 -6.25 -12.72
C MET A 222 -6.32 -6.56 -13.86
N TYR A 223 -7.60 -6.70 -13.58
CA TYR A 223 -8.65 -6.98 -14.57
C TYR A 223 -9.31 -5.73 -15.14
N ALA A 224 -8.96 -4.55 -14.61
CA ALA A 224 -9.43 -3.28 -15.16
C ALA A 224 -8.82 -3.05 -16.54
N ASP A 225 -9.64 -2.64 -17.48
CA ASP A 225 -9.20 -2.24 -18.81
C ASP A 225 -8.97 -0.72 -18.91
N ARG A 226 -8.43 -0.31 -20.04
CA ARG A 226 -8.15 1.10 -20.33
C ARG A 226 -9.41 1.98 -20.27
N HIS A 227 -10.56 1.43 -20.74
CA HIS A 227 -11.83 2.16 -20.76
C HIS A 227 -12.31 2.49 -19.35
N GLU A 228 -12.31 1.50 -18.46
CA GLU A 228 -12.67 1.66 -17.04
C GLU A 228 -11.81 2.77 -16.40
N ILE A 229 -10.50 2.67 -16.52
CA ILE A 229 -9.57 3.61 -15.87
C ILE A 229 -9.74 5.03 -16.42
N LEU A 230 -9.82 5.23 -17.74
CA LEU A 230 -9.98 6.56 -18.32
C LEU A 230 -11.30 7.23 -17.92
N LYS A 231 -12.38 6.46 -17.78
CA LYS A 231 -13.66 6.98 -17.29
C LYS A 231 -13.54 7.51 -15.86
N LEU A 232 -12.86 6.77 -14.99
CA LEU A 232 -12.63 7.20 -13.60
C LEU A 232 -11.64 8.37 -13.52
N LEU A 233 -10.58 8.36 -14.33
CA LEU A 233 -9.62 9.47 -14.37
C LEU A 233 -10.24 10.79 -14.85
N ALA A 234 -11.32 10.76 -15.62
CA ALA A 234 -12.07 11.97 -15.97
C ALA A 234 -12.64 12.66 -14.72
N THR A 235 -13.07 11.90 -13.72
CA THR A 235 -13.48 12.45 -12.43
C THR A 235 -12.28 13.00 -11.64
N VAL A 236 -11.17 12.25 -11.58
CA VAL A 236 -9.93 12.73 -10.94
C VAL A 236 -9.50 14.07 -11.53
N LYS A 237 -9.50 14.21 -12.87
CA LYS A 237 -9.20 15.47 -13.57
C LYS A 237 -10.11 16.60 -13.14
N ARG A 238 -11.43 16.35 -13.11
CA ARG A 238 -12.43 17.37 -12.74
C ARG A 238 -12.20 17.95 -11.35
N TYR A 239 -11.70 17.14 -10.42
CA TYR A 239 -11.33 17.57 -9.08
C TYR A 239 -9.90 18.08 -8.95
N GLY A 240 -9.10 18.07 -10.01
CA GLY A 240 -7.68 18.46 -9.96
C GLY A 240 -6.81 17.48 -9.16
N GLY A 241 -7.24 16.24 -9.06
CA GLY A 241 -6.56 15.20 -8.29
C GLY A 241 -5.39 14.55 -9.04
N ILE A 242 -4.75 13.59 -8.37
CA ILE A 242 -3.58 12.86 -8.85
C ILE A 242 -3.98 11.42 -9.14
N PHE A 243 -3.45 10.85 -10.22
CA PHE A 243 -3.49 9.42 -10.50
C PHE A 243 -2.23 8.78 -9.90
N ALA A 244 -2.39 7.90 -8.92
CA ALA A 244 -1.30 7.09 -8.36
C ALA A 244 -1.41 5.64 -8.82
N THR A 245 -0.29 4.98 -9.11
CA THR A 245 -0.37 3.61 -9.61
C THR A 245 0.74 2.71 -9.09
N HIS A 246 0.33 1.59 -8.49
CA HIS A 246 1.11 0.38 -8.48
C HIS A 246 1.01 -0.21 -9.89
N TRP A 247 1.97 0.14 -10.72
CA TRP A 247 1.95 -0.12 -12.16
C TRP A 247 2.03 -1.62 -12.49
N ARG A 248 1.58 -2.00 -13.66
CA ARG A 248 1.52 -3.41 -14.09
C ARG A 248 2.93 -3.96 -14.34
N ARG A 249 3.36 -4.89 -13.51
CA ARG A 249 4.64 -5.61 -13.65
C ARG A 249 4.45 -7.05 -14.08
N THR A 250 3.21 -7.48 -14.16
CA THR A 250 2.80 -8.88 -14.24
C THR A 250 2.70 -9.42 -15.65
N GLY A 251 2.96 -8.63 -16.68
CA GLY A 251 3.05 -9.21 -18.02
C GLY A 251 3.95 -10.44 -18.06
N GLU A 252 4.92 -10.52 -17.15
CA GLU A 252 5.82 -11.66 -16.98
C GLU A 252 5.32 -12.74 -16.03
N ARG A 253 4.34 -12.42 -15.16
CA ARG A 253 3.89 -13.30 -14.08
C ARG A 253 2.57 -14.02 -14.35
N THR A 254 1.87 -13.70 -15.44
CA THR A 254 0.66 -14.42 -15.83
C THR A 254 1.01 -15.64 -16.67
N ALA A 255 0.42 -16.78 -16.39
CA ALA A 255 0.68 -18.05 -17.09
C ALA A 255 0.52 -18.00 -18.62
N ASN A 256 -0.20 -17.01 -19.14
CA ASN A 256 -0.53 -16.85 -20.57
C ASN A 256 0.03 -15.57 -21.18
N ALA A 257 0.87 -14.82 -20.49
CA ALA A 257 1.41 -13.59 -21.05
C ALA A 257 2.60 -13.91 -21.96
N SER A 258 2.54 -13.43 -23.21
CA SER A 258 3.76 -13.13 -23.95
C SER A 258 4.62 -12.23 -23.06
N ARG A 259 5.91 -12.55 -22.86
CA ARG A 259 6.85 -11.73 -22.11
C ARG A 259 6.69 -10.26 -22.51
N ARG A 260 6.01 -9.51 -21.66
CA ARG A 260 6.03 -8.06 -21.73
C ARG A 260 7.05 -7.60 -20.72
N SER A 261 7.91 -6.70 -21.11
CA SER A 261 8.87 -6.09 -20.19
C SER A 261 8.10 -5.28 -19.15
N ARG A 262 8.63 -5.13 -17.95
CA ARG A 262 8.08 -4.23 -16.93
C ARG A 262 7.88 -2.81 -17.45
N ILE A 263 8.68 -2.41 -18.44
CA ILE A 263 8.59 -1.11 -19.09
C ILE A 263 7.21 -0.86 -19.70
N ASP A 264 6.54 -1.88 -20.21
CA ASP A 264 5.20 -1.74 -20.82
C ASP A 264 4.15 -1.27 -19.80
N GLY A 265 4.28 -1.71 -18.54
CA GLY A 265 3.39 -1.25 -17.47
C GLY A 265 3.65 0.21 -17.06
N ILE A 266 4.90 0.66 -17.12
CA ILE A 266 5.24 2.07 -16.91
C ILE A 266 4.69 2.92 -18.06
N VAL A 267 4.83 2.45 -19.31
CA VAL A 267 4.24 3.10 -20.49
C VAL A 267 2.73 3.18 -20.39
N GLU A 268 2.06 2.07 -19.99
CA GLU A 268 0.61 2.06 -19.76
C GLU A 268 0.18 3.18 -18.79
N ALA A 269 0.88 3.30 -17.65
CA ALA A 269 0.58 4.35 -16.67
C ALA A 269 0.78 5.76 -17.24
N LEU A 270 1.88 5.99 -17.94
CA LEU A 270 2.20 7.26 -18.59
C LEU A 270 1.18 7.65 -19.66
N GLU A 271 0.75 6.69 -20.49
CA GLU A 271 -0.25 6.91 -21.53
C GLU A 271 -1.64 7.20 -20.95
N LEU A 272 -2.06 6.45 -19.92
CA LEU A 272 -3.33 6.70 -19.22
C LEU A 272 -3.37 8.11 -18.64
N ALA A 273 -2.31 8.52 -17.94
CA ALA A 273 -2.22 9.85 -17.35
C ALA A 273 -2.18 10.96 -18.40
N ALA A 274 -1.44 10.74 -19.51
CA ALA A 274 -1.34 11.71 -20.60
C ALA A 274 -2.67 11.88 -21.33
N GLU A 275 -3.39 10.79 -21.61
CA GLU A 275 -4.71 10.84 -22.29
C GLU A 275 -5.77 11.47 -21.38
N ALA A 276 -5.77 11.13 -20.09
CA ALA A 276 -6.67 11.72 -19.13
C ALA A 276 -6.29 13.16 -18.73
N GLU A 277 -5.08 13.61 -19.09
CA GLU A 277 -4.50 14.91 -18.69
C GLU A 277 -4.52 15.12 -17.17
N VAL A 278 -4.06 14.11 -16.42
CA VAL A 278 -3.92 14.14 -14.95
C VAL A 278 -2.45 14.02 -14.55
N GLN A 279 -2.11 14.54 -13.37
CA GLN A 279 -0.79 14.30 -12.78
C GLN A 279 -0.64 12.82 -12.42
N LEU A 280 0.56 12.26 -12.62
CA LEU A 280 0.87 10.87 -12.34
C LEU A 280 1.86 10.74 -11.19
N GLN A 281 1.56 9.86 -10.24
CA GLN A 281 2.47 9.31 -9.25
C GLN A 281 2.72 7.83 -9.58
N ILE A 282 3.95 7.49 -9.98
CA ILE A 282 4.35 6.10 -10.18
C ILE A 282 4.85 5.58 -8.83
N SER A 283 4.11 4.65 -8.25
CA SER A 283 4.40 4.11 -6.92
C SER A 283 5.57 3.12 -6.98
N HIS A 284 6.45 3.17 -5.96
CA HIS A 284 7.59 2.26 -5.76
C HIS A 284 8.26 1.85 -7.10
N LEU A 285 8.70 2.86 -7.84
CA LEU A 285 9.33 2.68 -9.15
C LEU A 285 10.51 1.70 -9.04
N MET A 286 10.52 0.73 -9.90
CA MET A 286 11.63 -0.20 -10.13
C MET A 286 12.17 0.00 -11.55
N THR A 287 13.30 -0.63 -11.86
CA THR A 287 13.82 -0.63 -13.23
C THR A 287 12.83 -1.28 -14.19
N GLY A 288 12.68 -0.73 -15.39
CA GLY A 288 11.75 -1.20 -16.41
C GLY A 288 12.12 -2.54 -17.02
N TYR A 289 13.34 -3.04 -16.76
CA TYR A 289 13.81 -4.34 -17.19
C TYR A 289 14.31 -5.14 -15.99
N GLU A 290 13.98 -6.42 -15.96
CA GLU A 290 14.58 -7.35 -15.01
C GLU A 290 15.99 -7.71 -15.45
N ILE A 291 16.89 -7.73 -14.50
CA ILE A 291 18.31 -8.03 -14.72
C ILE A 291 18.62 -9.40 -14.13
N TYR A 292 19.19 -10.26 -14.94
CA TYR A 292 19.69 -11.57 -14.54
C TYR A 292 21.15 -11.75 -15.00
N PRO A 293 22.05 -12.17 -14.10
CA PRO A 293 21.86 -12.27 -12.65
C PRO A 293 21.60 -10.90 -12.02
N SER A 294 20.88 -10.89 -10.91
CA SER A 294 20.38 -9.66 -10.26
C SER A 294 21.48 -8.77 -9.63
N ASP A 295 22.70 -9.29 -9.52
CA ASP A 295 23.90 -8.61 -9.00
C ASP A 295 24.70 -7.88 -10.08
N ASN A 296 24.19 -7.80 -11.31
CA ASN A 296 24.86 -7.06 -12.38
C ASN A 296 24.58 -5.55 -12.29
N ASP A 297 25.43 -4.84 -11.57
CA ASP A 297 25.30 -3.40 -11.33
C ASP A 297 25.27 -2.58 -12.63
N VAL A 298 26.05 -2.96 -13.64
CA VAL A 298 26.13 -2.21 -14.91
C VAL A 298 24.77 -2.28 -15.63
N LEU A 299 24.21 -3.47 -15.77
CA LEU A 299 22.89 -3.63 -16.40
C LEU A 299 21.79 -2.98 -15.58
N SER A 300 21.90 -3.03 -14.25
CA SER A 300 20.92 -2.39 -13.36
C SER A 300 20.92 -0.87 -13.54
N VAL A 301 22.10 -0.24 -13.65
CA VAL A 301 22.22 1.20 -13.94
C VAL A 301 21.66 1.53 -15.32
N CYS A 302 22.01 0.76 -16.35
CA CYS A 302 21.47 0.98 -17.69
C CYS A 302 19.95 0.88 -17.73
N SER A 303 19.37 -0.12 -17.06
CA SER A 303 17.91 -0.27 -16.97
C SER A 303 17.25 0.90 -16.23
N ALA A 304 17.88 1.41 -15.17
CA ALA A 304 17.40 2.59 -14.45
C ALA A 304 17.43 3.84 -15.34
N ASP A 305 18.55 4.07 -16.05
CA ASP A 305 18.72 5.23 -16.94
C ASP A 305 17.67 5.22 -18.07
N GLU A 306 17.43 4.08 -18.71
CA GLU A 306 16.40 3.96 -19.76
C GLU A 306 15.00 4.21 -19.20
N THR A 307 14.71 3.68 -18.02
CA THR A 307 13.42 3.89 -17.35
C THR A 307 13.18 5.39 -17.05
N LEU A 308 14.18 6.06 -16.49
CA LEU A 308 14.11 7.48 -16.19
C LEU A 308 14.03 8.33 -17.47
N ALA A 309 14.79 7.99 -18.49
CA ALA A 309 14.76 8.68 -19.78
C ALA A 309 13.35 8.62 -20.44
N MET A 310 12.66 7.49 -20.29
CA MET A 310 11.29 7.35 -20.78
C MET A 310 10.32 8.26 -19.99
N ILE A 311 10.40 8.27 -18.67
CA ILE A 311 9.58 9.16 -17.84
C ILE A 311 9.84 10.62 -18.22
N ASP A 312 11.10 10.98 -18.41
CA ASP A 312 11.50 12.34 -18.80
C ASP A 312 11.00 12.74 -20.19
N ALA A 313 10.86 11.78 -21.10
CA ALA A 313 10.26 12.04 -22.41
C ALA A 313 8.79 12.48 -22.30
N TYR A 314 8.03 11.93 -21.36
CA TYR A 314 6.66 12.38 -21.07
C TYR A 314 6.63 13.71 -20.34
N ARG A 315 7.54 13.94 -19.37
CA ARG A 315 7.70 15.24 -18.72
C ARG A 315 7.98 16.37 -19.71
N LYS A 316 8.85 16.12 -20.69
CA LYS A 316 9.16 17.07 -21.77
C LYS A 316 7.95 17.38 -22.67
N ARG A 317 6.96 16.50 -22.74
CA ARG A 317 5.67 16.74 -23.41
C ARG A 317 4.66 17.46 -22.55
N GLY A 318 5.01 17.82 -21.31
CA GLY A 318 4.16 18.57 -20.37
C GLY A 318 3.40 17.73 -19.36
N LEU A 319 3.59 16.39 -19.31
CA LEU A 319 2.97 15.58 -18.29
C LEU A 319 3.72 15.75 -16.95
N THR A 320 2.99 16.08 -15.91
CA THR A 320 3.54 16.11 -14.55
C THR A 320 3.62 14.69 -14.02
N VAL A 321 4.83 14.19 -13.82
CA VAL A 321 5.09 12.83 -13.32
C VAL A 321 6.00 12.88 -12.10
N TYR A 322 5.55 12.25 -11.03
CA TYR A 322 6.33 11.97 -9.83
C TYR A 322 6.50 10.46 -9.67
N HIS A 323 7.44 10.05 -8.85
CA HIS A 323 7.63 8.66 -8.45
C HIS A 323 8.23 8.58 -7.06
N ASP A 324 7.98 7.49 -6.39
CA ASP A 324 8.65 7.08 -5.16
C ASP A 324 9.41 5.78 -5.37
N VAL A 325 10.29 5.46 -4.44
CA VAL A 325 11.06 4.22 -4.44
C VAL A 325 11.02 3.59 -3.04
N ILE A 326 11.12 2.29 -2.97
CA ILE A 326 11.26 1.57 -1.70
C ILE A 326 12.69 1.81 -1.18
N PRO A 327 12.88 2.38 0.02
CA PRO A 327 14.20 2.79 0.51
C PRO A 327 15.03 1.64 1.10
N ASN A 328 14.59 0.41 0.93
CA ASN A 328 15.27 -0.77 1.44
C ASN A 328 15.33 -1.88 0.40
N ILE A 329 16.19 -2.87 0.62
CA ILE A 329 16.41 -3.99 -0.29
C ILE A 329 15.46 -5.18 -0.01
N THR A 330 14.64 -5.10 1.02
CA THR A 330 13.67 -6.14 1.36
C THR A 330 12.33 -5.73 0.77
N GLY A 331 11.90 -6.43 -0.26
CA GLY A 331 10.61 -6.17 -0.91
C GLY A 331 9.61 -7.26 -0.58
N GLY A 332 8.40 -6.87 -0.19
CA GLY A 332 7.27 -7.77 0.03
C GLY A 332 7.44 -8.74 1.19
N ILE A 333 6.62 -8.62 2.21
CA ILE A 333 6.49 -9.65 3.23
C ILE A 333 5.27 -10.48 2.83
N LEU A 334 5.49 -11.74 2.47
CA LEU A 334 4.41 -12.70 2.32
C LEU A 334 4.09 -13.26 3.70
N LEU A 335 2.98 -12.84 4.26
CA LEU A 335 2.41 -13.47 5.44
C LEU A 335 1.67 -14.75 5.02
N ALA A 336 1.44 -15.65 5.96
CA ALA A 336 0.62 -16.83 5.69
C ALA A 336 -0.75 -16.51 5.07
N PRO A 337 -1.45 -15.40 5.45
CA PRO A 337 -2.66 -14.94 4.77
C PRO A 337 -2.46 -14.62 3.29
N ASP A 338 -1.36 -13.95 2.93
CA ASP A 338 -1.07 -13.65 1.52
C ASP A 338 -0.89 -14.92 0.68
N LEU A 339 -0.29 -15.95 1.27
CA LEU A 339 -0.22 -17.28 0.65
C LEU A 339 -1.60 -17.94 0.56
N GLY A 340 -2.56 -17.53 1.40
CA GLY A 340 -3.93 -18.01 1.35
C GLY A 340 -4.69 -17.53 0.13
N MET A 341 -4.44 -16.32 -0.37
CA MET A 341 -5.15 -15.78 -1.53
C MET A 341 -5.01 -16.65 -2.80
N PRO A 342 -3.81 -17.11 -3.19
CA PRO A 342 -3.66 -18.03 -4.31
C PRO A 342 -4.40 -19.37 -4.15
N PHE A 343 -4.59 -19.81 -2.93
CA PHE A 343 -5.24 -21.09 -2.60
C PHE A 343 -6.68 -20.94 -2.08
N LEU A 344 -7.26 -19.75 -2.17
CA LEU A 344 -8.60 -19.46 -1.64
C LEU A 344 -9.65 -20.48 -2.11
N LYS A 345 -9.64 -20.81 -3.41
CA LYS A 345 -10.56 -21.80 -3.97
C LYS A 345 -10.42 -23.15 -3.28
N GLN A 346 -9.20 -23.64 -3.10
CA GLN A 346 -8.88 -24.91 -2.47
C GLN A 346 -9.25 -24.91 -0.98
N MET A 347 -9.02 -23.80 -0.28
CA MET A 347 -9.44 -23.65 1.12
C MET A 347 -10.96 -23.67 1.25
N LEU A 348 -11.67 -23.01 0.33
CA LEU A 348 -13.14 -23.05 0.27
C LEU A 348 -13.69 -24.44 0.03
N GLU A 349 -13.09 -25.19 -0.91
CA GLU A 349 -13.45 -26.58 -1.19
C GLU A 349 -13.20 -27.50 0.01
N CYS A 350 -12.19 -27.20 0.83
CA CYS A 350 -11.89 -27.92 2.06
C CYS A 350 -12.74 -27.44 3.26
N GLY A 351 -13.37 -26.27 3.18
CA GLY A 351 -14.20 -25.69 4.22
C GLY A 351 -13.46 -24.89 5.30
N SER A 352 -12.15 -25.06 5.44
CA SER A 352 -11.31 -24.28 6.35
C SER A 352 -9.83 -24.40 6.00
N ARG A 353 -9.00 -23.47 6.51
CA ARG A 353 -7.53 -23.54 6.40
C ARG A 353 -6.96 -24.79 7.07
N GLY A 354 -7.48 -25.16 8.25
CA GLY A 354 -7.06 -26.38 8.95
C GLY A 354 -7.32 -27.63 8.13
N ALA A 355 -8.53 -27.76 7.55
CA ALA A 355 -8.86 -28.87 6.68
C ALA A 355 -8.03 -28.88 5.38
N PHE A 356 -7.68 -27.72 4.85
CA PHE A 356 -6.77 -27.59 3.71
C PHE A 356 -5.35 -28.03 4.09
N ALA A 357 -4.82 -27.58 5.23
CA ALA A 357 -3.51 -28.00 5.73
C ALA A 357 -3.44 -29.52 5.97
N GLU A 358 -4.46 -30.10 6.57
CA GLU A 358 -4.60 -31.56 6.72
C GLU A 358 -4.54 -32.28 5.37
N LYS A 359 -5.22 -31.73 4.36
CA LYS A 359 -5.29 -32.33 3.03
C LYS A 359 -3.97 -32.26 2.26
N LEU A 360 -3.07 -31.33 2.60
CA LEU A 360 -1.71 -31.29 2.05
C LEU A 360 -0.85 -32.50 2.43
N HIS A 361 -1.26 -33.29 3.44
CA HIS A 361 -0.62 -34.58 3.76
C HIS A 361 -1.05 -35.74 2.82
N ASP A 362 -2.11 -35.56 2.01
CA ASP A 362 -2.47 -36.50 0.95
C ASP A 362 -1.56 -36.30 -0.26
N VAL A 363 -0.70 -37.28 -0.51
CA VAL A 363 0.30 -37.23 -1.59
C VAL A 363 -0.34 -36.95 -2.95
N SER A 364 -1.49 -37.57 -3.25
CA SER A 364 -2.17 -37.41 -4.54
C SER A 364 -2.71 -36.00 -4.71
N TYR A 365 -3.25 -35.43 -3.64
CA TYR A 365 -3.72 -34.05 -3.62
C TYR A 365 -2.58 -33.05 -3.77
N LEU A 366 -1.49 -33.27 -3.03
CA LEU A 366 -0.30 -32.43 -3.09
C LEU A 366 0.32 -32.41 -4.48
N GLU A 367 0.45 -33.60 -5.14
CA GLU A 367 0.97 -33.68 -6.51
C GLU A 367 0.07 -32.96 -7.53
N ALA A 368 -1.25 -33.05 -7.38
CA ALA A 368 -2.17 -32.30 -8.23
C ALA A 368 -2.05 -30.79 -7.99
N LEU A 369 -1.89 -30.37 -6.73
CA LEU A 369 -1.70 -28.96 -6.35
C LEU A 369 -0.39 -28.43 -6.93
N LYS A 370 0.73 -29.13 -6.77
CA LYS A 370 2.04 -28.77 -7.35
C LYS A 370 1.97 -28.57 -8.86
N LYS A 371 1.30 -29.48 -9.56
CA LYS A 371 1.10 -29.35 -11.00
C LYS A 371 0.36 -28.07 -11.34
N ASN A 372 -0.66 -27.72 -10.59
CA ASN A 372 -1.42 -26.49 -10.81
C ASN A 372 -0.59 -25.25 -10.49
N VAL A 373 0.24 -25.28 -9.43
CA VAL A 373 1.19 -24.20 -9.10
C VAL A 373 2.19 -24.02 -10.23
N THR A 374 2.85 -25.08 -10.67
CA THR A 374 3.91 -25.02 -11.69
C THR A 374 3.40 -24.63 -13.07
N THR A 375 2.11 -24.90 -13.38
CA THR A 375 1.46 -24.44 -14.62
C THR A 375 0.86 -23.04 -14.51
N GLY A 376 0.90 -22.41 -13.34
CA GLY A 376 0.29 -21.09 -13.09
C GLY A 376 -1.23 -21.10 -13.09
N SER A 377 -1.88 -22.29 -13.05
CA SER A 377 -3.34 -22.40 -13.13
C SER A 377 -4.06 -22.03 -11.83
N ILE A 378 -3.34 -21.96 -10.70
CA ILE A 378 -3.88 -21.54 -9.40
C ILE A 378 -3.80 -20.02 -9.22
N TYR A 379 -2.74 -19.41 -9.74
CA TYR A 379 -2.45 -18.01 -9.53
C TYR A 379 -3.01 -17.14 -10.65
N ASP A 380 -3.54 -16.00 -10.30
CA ASP A 380 -3.67 -14.88 -11.24
C ASP A 380 -2.27 -14.36 -11.65
N VAL A 381 -1.28 -14.58 -10.78
CA VAL A 381 0.13 -14.25 -10.97
C VAL A 381 0.98 -15.48 -10.67
N ASN A 382 1.87 -15.87 -11.58
CA ASN A 382 2.77 -17.00 -11.36
C ASN A 382 4.12 -16.53 -10.79
N PRO A 383 4.40 -16.73 -9.48
CA PRO A 383 5.68 -16.34 -8.88
C PRO A 383 6.88 -17.15 -9.40
N LEU A 384 6.63 -18.33 -9.98
CA LEU A 384 7.68 -19.25 -10.47
C LEU A 384 8.32 -18.81 -11.80
N ILE A 385 7.88 -17.68 -12.37
CA ILE A 385 8.52 -17.10 -13.55
C ILE A 385 9.92 -16.54 -13.22
N ASP A 386 10.13 -16.06 -12.00
CA ASP A 386 11.46 -15.69 -11.54
C ASP A 386 12.28 -16.97 -11.26
N PRO A 387 13.36 -17.24 -12.00
CA PRO A 387 14.16 -18.47 -11.81
C PRO A 387 14.89 -18.51 -10.47
N GLU A 388 14.95 -17.38 -9.75
CA GLU A 388 15.60 -17.26 -8.43
C GLU A 388 14.59 -17.02 -7.29
N TRP A 389 13.29 -17.24 -7.53
CA TRP A 389 12.24 -16.94 -6.56
C TRP A 389 12.48 -17.61 -5.20
N ASP A 390 12.91 -18.85 -5.20
CA ASP A 390 13.14 -19.64 -3.99
C ASP A 390 14.36 -19.20 -3.18
N ALA A 391 15.41 -18.68 -3.86
CA ALA A 391 16.56 -18.07 -3.21
C ALA A 391 16.22 -16.70 -2.59
N ARG A 392 15.24 -15.99 -3.16
CA ARG A 392 14.81 -14.68 -2.69
C ARG A 392 13.75 -14.74 -1.59
N CYS A 393 13.00 -15.85 -1.51
CA CYS A 393 12.05 -16.07 -0.43
C CYS A 393 12.75 -16.54 0.82
N THR A 394 12.76 -15.71 1.86
CA THR A 394 13.43 -15.99 3.14
C THR A 394 12.41 -16.07 4.26
N ILE A 395 12.53 -17.07 5.12
CA ILE A 395 11.65 -17.23 6.28
C ILE A 395 12.00 -16.18 7.34
N LEU A 396 11.09 -15.27 7.62
CA LEU A 396 11.26 -14.25 8.66
C LEU A 396 10.62 -14.64 9.98
N SER A 397 9.63 -15.54 9.98
CA SER A 397 8.99 -16.04 11.19
C SER A 397 8.29 -17.35 10.89
N CYS A 398 8.51 -18.33 11.72
CA CYS A 398 7.76 -19.59 11.76
C CYS A 398 7.93 -20.23 13.14
N LYS A 399 7.24 -21.36 13.36
CA LYS A 399 7.36 -22.12 14.63
C LYS A 399 8.68 -22.89 14.79
N PHE A 400 9.52 -22.92 13.76
CA PHE A 400 10.79 -23.65 13.73
C PHE A 400 11.94 -22.64 13.65
N ASP A 401 12.67 -22.44 14.74
CA ASP A 401 13.75 -21.45 14.84
C ASP A 401 14.89 -21.70 13.84
N ASP A 402 15.14 -22.97 13.49
CA ASP A 402 16.18 -23.38 12.54
C ASP A 402 15.96 -22.84 11.10
N TYR A 403 14.75 -22.42 10.78
CA TYR A 403 14.43 -21.86 9.45
C TYR A 403 14.50 -20.33 9.38
N TYR A 404 14.68 -19.66 10.52
CA TYR A 404 14.75 -18.20 10.55
C TYR A 404 15.89 -17.65 9.70
N LYS A 405 15.58 -16.70 8.82
CA LYS A 405 16.50 -16.07 7.86
C LYS A 405 17.10 -17.01 6.82
N ARG A 406 16.56 -18.20 6.63
CA ARG A 406 16.98 -19.11 5.57
C ARG A 406 16.08 -18.98 4.35
N SER A 407 16.64 -19.18 3.16
CA SER A 407 15.87 -19.19 1.91
C SER A 407 15.09 -20.50 1.76
N LEU A 408 14.02 -20.46 0.98
CA LEU A 408 13.29 -21.69 0.63
C LEU A 408 14.18 -22.66 -0.10
N ARG A 409 15.11 -22.19 -0.95
CA ARG A 409 16.11 -23.02 -1.65
C ARG A 409 16.99 -23.81 -0.68
N ASP A 410 17.54 -23.14 0.33
CA ASP A 410 18.42 -23.79 1.31
C ASP A 410 17.68 -24.82 2.16
N ILE A 411 16.45 -24.50 2.56
CA ILE A 411 15.61 -25.39 3.37
C ILE A 411 15.21 -26.61 2.55
N SER A 412 14.76 -26.41 1.32
CA SER A 412 14.34 -27.51 0.43
C SER A 412 15.50 -28.45 0.09
N ALA A 413 16.70 -27.89 -0.14
CA ALA A 413 17.90 -28.67 -0.38
C ALA A 413 18.27 -29.56 0.83
N GLU A 414 18.13 -29.03 2.05
CA GLU A 414 18.36 -29.79 3.28
C GLU A 414 17.36 -30.93 3.47
N LEU A 415 16.11 -30.69 3.07
CA LEU A 415 15.04 -31.67 3.14
C LEU A 415 15.07 -32.69 1.97
N ASP A 416 16.03 -32.57 1.05
CA ASP A 416 16.10 -33.35 -0.20
C ASP A 416 14.82 -33.23 -1.04
N MET A 417 14.27 -32.02 -1.11
CA MET A 417 13.04 -31.69 -1.82
C MET A 417 13.28 -30.59 -2.84
N ASP A 418 12.41 -30.47 -3.84
CA ASP A 418 12.37 -29.28 -4.68
C ASP A 418 11.67 -28.12 -3.94
N SER A 419 11.96 -26.86 -4.33
CA SER A 419 11.47 -25.67 -3.62
C SER A 419 9.96 -25.44 -3.70
N VAL A 420 9.25 -26.15 -4.57
CA VAL A 420 7.77 -26.13 -4.62
C VAL A 420 7.19 -27.14 -3.63
N SER A 421 7.94 -28.18 -3.31
CA SER A 421 7.54 -29.29 -2.44
C SER A 421 7.84 -29.04 -0.96
N GLY A 422 8.95 -28.34 -0.69
CA GLY A 422 9.40 -27.98 0.66
C GLY A 422 8.65 -26.83 1.25
#